data_2640359937b6017cb608e51eec231198
#
_entry.id   2640359937b6017cb608e51eec231198
#
_cell.length_a   1.000
_cell.length_b   1.000
_cell.length_c   1.000
_cell.angle_alpha   90.00
_cell.angle_beta   90.00
_cell.angle_gamma   90.00
#
_symmetry.space_group_name_H-M   'P 1'
#
loop_
_entity.id
_entity.type
_entity.pdbx_description
1 polymer ?
#
loop_
_entity_poly.entity_id
_entity_poly.type
_entity_poly.pdbx_seq_one_letter_code
_entity_poly.pdbx_strand_id
1 'polypeptide(L)'
;MDPILLGKGITDDIAVTLLPKLGNRHGLVAGATGTGKTVTLMTLAEGFSRLGVPVFLADVKGDVSGLAVPGTGAENLLKRAAEIGVADYAPAASPTIFWDLYGKLGHPVRTTVSEMGPTLLARILELNDTQSGVLDIVFKLADDRGLLLLDMDDLRALLGLVAEERKDISTEYGLVSAQSIAAIQRSVLRLAQDGGENFFGEPALELADIMRVNHDGRGMIGILAADQLVLKPKLYSTFLLWLLSELFEQLPEVGDLDKPKLVFIFDEAHLLFDDAPPSLVQRIEQVVRLIRSKGVGVYFCSQFPDDVPGNILGQLGNRVQHALRAFTPRDQKAVKTAAETFVPNPKLDVAKVLSQLGTGEALVSTLQDKGVPMPVQQTMIAPPHCRMGPITDAERAQVRAGSPVGSRYDTAINRESAAELLAQRAQKTVEQAQAPAARSREQDEAQEGGFGQAIKDAIFGTKRRQGMIETMAKQTTRTVGTKLGNQIVRGILGGIFGGKR
;
A
#
# COMPACT_ATOMS: atom_id res chain seq x y z
N MET A 1 3.84 0.31 32.90
CA MET A 1 4.65 0.39 31.68
C MET A 1 5.13 1.82 31.56
N ASP A 2 6.42 2.03 31.33
CA ASP A 2 7.01 3.36 31.30
C ASP A 2 6.47 4.16 30.11
N PRO A 3 6.17 5.46 30.29
CA PRO A 3 5.72 6.31 29.21
C PRO A 3 6.84 6.56 28.19
N ILE A 4 6.48 6.81 26.94
CA ILE A 4 7.45 7.20 25.88
C ILE A 4 7.80 8.67 26.12
N LEU A 5 9.08 8.95 26.39
CA LEU A 5 9.58 10.31 26.53
C LEU A 5 9.67 10.97 25.16
N LEU A 6 8.87 12.01 24.93
CA LEU A 6 8.93 12.82 23.71
C LEU A 6 9.93 13.98 23.85
N GLY A 7 10.13 14.47 25.04
CA GLY A 7 11.01 15.58 25.31
C GLY A 7 10.76 16.23 26.66
N LYS A 8 11.23 17.47 26.80
CA LYS A 8 11.14 18.25 28.03
C LYS A 8 10.54 19.62 27.75
N GLY A 9 9.60 20.03 28.59
CA GLY A 9 8.99 21.36 28.51
C GLY A 9 10.02 22.45 28.76
N ILE A 10 10.09 23.44 27.89
CA ILE A 10 11.06 24.54 27.94
C ILE A 10 10.68 25.51 29.09
N THR A 11 9.39 25.74 29.30
CA THR A 11 8.91 26.70 30.26
C THR A 11 8.81 26.12 31.70
N ASP A 12 8.38 24.88 31.80
CA ASP A 12 8.02 24.25 33.06
C ASP A 12 9.00 23.18 33.52
N ASP A 13 10.00 22.87 32.72
CA ASP A 13 11.05 21.86 32.96
C ASP A 13 10.49 20.44 33.21
N ILE A 14 9.27 20.17 32.78
CA ILE A 14 8.59 18.89 32.97
C ILE A 14 8.85 17.91 31.81
N ALA A 15 8.90 16.61 32.12
CA ALA A 15 8.94 15.58 31.11
C ALA A 15 7.62 15.54 30.33
N VAL A 16 7.72 15.64 29.00
CA VAL A 16 6.59 15.51 28.09
C VAL A 16 6.58 14.12 27.52
N THR A 17 5.54 13.36 27.80
CA THR A 17 5.49 11.93 27.51
C THR A 17 4.21 11.54 26.79
N LEU A 18 4.26 10.38 26.12
CA LEU A 18 3.10 9.70 25.55
C LEU A 18 2.84 8.43 26.36
N LEU A 19 1.61 8.30 26.88
CA LEU A 19 1.20 7.11 27.62
C LEU A 19 0.95 5.94 26.66
N PRO A 20 1.62 4.78 26.85
CA PRO A 20 1.49 3.64 25.93
C PRO A 20 0.03 3.19 25.75
N LYS A 21 -0.75 3.13 26.82
CA LYS A 21 -2.17 2.75 26.77
C LYS A 21 -3.06 3.67 25.91
N LEU A 22 -2.57 4.87 25.58
CA LEU A 22 -3.24 5.85 24.72
C LEU A 22 -2.56 6.01 23.36
N GLY A 23 -1.56 5.16 23.05
CA GLY A 23 -0.88 5.16 21.77
C GLY A 23 -1.80 4.78 20.59
N ASN A 24 -2.87 4.02 20.83
CA ASN A 24 -3.88 3.68 19.83
C ASN A 24 -4.96 4.79 19.63
N ARG A 25 -4.81 5.93 20.31
CA ARG A 25 -5.70 7.10 20.14
C ARG A 25 -5.23 8.03 19.03
N HIS A 26 -4.38 7.50 18.16
CA HIS A 26 -3.83 8.14 16.98
C HIS A 26 -3.06 9.43 17.30
N GLY A 27 -2.37 9.97 16.30
CA GLY A 27 -1.62 11.20 16.50
C GLY A 27 -1.32 11.96 15.21
N LEU A 28 -0.92 13.22 15.39
CA LEU A 28 -0.45 14.10 14.33
C LEU A 28 0.92 14.63 14.68
N VAL A 29 1.84 14.60 13.73
CA VAL A 29 3.10 15.33 13.77
C VAL A 29 3.11 16.30 12.59
N ALA A 30 3.02 17.60 12.84
CA ALA A 30 2.94 18.58 11.77
C ALA A 30 4.03 19.66 11.90
N GLY A 31 4.36 20.33 10.80
CA GLY A 31 5.33 21.44 10.79
C GLY A 31 6.07 21.60 9.47
N ALA A 32 6.70 22.75 9.26
CA ALA A 32 7.45 23.05 8.05
C ALA A 32 8.64 22.09 7.84
N THR A 33 9.14 22.02 6.63
CA THR A 33 10.33 21.23 6.30
C THR A 33 11.55 21.72 7.10
N GLY A 34 12.37 20.78 7.61
CA GLY A 34 13.58 21.08 8.37
C GLY A 34 13.36 21.50 9.82
N THR A 35 12.14 21.41 10.36
CA THR A 35 11.82 21.80 11.75
C THR A 35 12.01 20.69 12.78
N GLY A 36 12.21 19.43 12.35
CA GLY A 36 12.47 18.28 13.23
C GLY A 36 11.37 17.22 13.24
N LYS A 37 10.39 17.25 12.30
CA LYS A 37 9.34 16.22 12.20
C LYS A 37 9.89 14.79 12.15
N THR A 38 10.83 14.53 11.24
CA THR A 38 11.47 13.22 11.08
C THR A 38 12.10 12.72 12.38
N VAL A 39 12.75 13.60 13.13
CA VAL A 39 13.33 13.27 14.44
C VAL A 39 12.23 12.83 15.42
N THR A 40 11.11 13.55 15.45
CA THR A 40 9.95 13.16 16.27
C THR A 40 9.38 11.80 15.87
N LEU A 41 9.25 11.52 14.55
CA LEU A 41 8.81 10.22 14.08
C LEU A 41 9.75 9.10 14.52
N MET A 42 11.06 9.32 14.43
CA MET A 42 12.08 8.36 14.86
C MET A 42 12.01 8.13 16.37
N THR A 43 11.87 9.18 17.17
CA THR A 43 11.71 9.09 18.63
C THR A 43 10.45 8.31 19.02
N LEU A 44 9.34 8.55 18.34
CA LEU A 44 8.09 7.79 18.53
C LEU A 44 8.27 6.31 18.15
N ALA A 45 8.84 6.02 16.97
CA ALA A 45 9.06 4.67 16.49
C ALA A 45 9.96 3.85 17.42
N GLU A 46 11.08 4.44 17.86
CA GLU A 46 11.95 3.82 18.87
C GLU A 46 11.24 3.61 20.21
N GLY A 47 10.47 4.60 20.67
CA GLY A 47 9.73 4.51 21.91
C GLY A 47 8.73 3.35 21.92
N PHE A 48 7.94 3.22 20.87
CA PHE A 48 7.03 2.08 20.69
C PHE A 48 7.79 0.76 20.57
N SER A 49 8.84 0.71 19.75
CA SER A 49 9.66 -0.49 19.58
C SER A 49 10.22 -1.00 20.92
N ARG A 50 10.78 -0.11 21.77
CA ARG A 50 11.29 -0.47 23.10
C ARG A 50 10.23 -1.07 24.02
N LEU A 51 8.99 -0.65 23.87
CA LEU A 51 7.85 -1.21 24.61
C LEU A 51 7.37 -2.56 24.04
N GLY A 52 8.03 -3.09 23.02
CA GLY A 52 7.60 -4.31 22.33
C GLY A 52 6.34 -4.09 21.50
N VAL A 53 6.15 -2.87 20.97
CA VAL A 53 5.08 -2.55 20.02
C VAL A 53 5.70 -2.46 18.63
N PRO A 54 5.29 -3.31 17.68
CA PRO A 54 5.70 -3.20 16.29
C PRO A 54 5.26 -1.86 15.69
N VAL A 55 6.08 -1.32 14.80
CA VAL A 55 5.79 -0.07 14.07
C VAL A 55 5.90 -0.33 12.58
N PHE A 56 4.93 0.16 11.80
CA PHE A 56 5.03 0.19 10.34
C PHE A 56 5.07 1.64 9.88
N LEU A 57 6.16 2.01 9.21
CA LEU A 57 6.43 3.39 8.83
C LEU A 57 6.60 3.51 7.31
N ALA A 58 5.79 4.37 6.66
CA ALA A 58 5.96 4.70 5.26
C ALA A 58 6.95 5.86 5.12
N ASP A 59 8.10 5.59 4.51
CA ASP A 59 9.23 6.53 4.33
C ASP A 59 9.26 7.07 2.91
N VAL A 60 8.81 8.31 2.74
CA VAL A 60 8.74 8.96 1.44
C VAL A 60 10.10 9.53 1.00
N LYS A 61 10.91 9.96 1.95
CA LYS A 61 12.17 10.67 1.68
C LYS A 61 13.41 9.81 1.85
N GLY A 62 13.26 8.62 2.43
CA GLY A 62 14.38 7.73 2.75
C GLY A 62 15.16 8.12 4.02
N ASP A 63 14.74 9.19 4.72
CA ASP A 63 15.50 9.78 5.83
C ASP A 63 15.25 9.13 7.20
N VAL A 64 14.22 8.28 7.34
CA VAL A 64 13.99 7.48 8.56
C VAL A 64 14.72 6.14 8.55
N SER A 65 15.33 5.76 7.45
CA SER A 65 16.07 4.49 7.33
C SER A 65 17.20 4.35 8.34
N GLY A 66 17.72 5.46 8.88
CA GLY A 66 18.69 5.48 9.96
C GLY A 66 18.25 4.81 11.26
N LEU A 67 16.95 4.54 11.47
CA LEU A 67 16.44 3.71 12.57
C LEU A 67 17.14 2.34 12.65
N ALA A 68 17.60 1.81 11.52
CA ALA A 68 18.26 0.50 11.42
C ALA A 68 19.70 0.47 11.92
N VAL A 69 20.34 1.62 12.19
CA VAL A 69 21.74 1.69 12.59
C VAL A 69 21.93 2.61 13.79
N PRO A 70 22.99 2.40 14.61
CA PRO A 70 23.26 3.26 15.76
C PRO A 70 23.53 4.70 15.35
N GLY A 71 23.15 5.64 16.20
CA GLY A 71 23.50 7.05 16.06
C GLY A 71 24.98 7.30 16.11
N THR A 72 25.40 8.49 15.71
CA THR A 72 26.82 8.86 15.65
C THR A 72 27.43 9.22 17.02
N GLY A 73 26.60 9.41 18.05
CA GLY A 73 27.07 9.91 19.35
C GLY A 73 27.56 11.36 19.29
N ALA A 74 27.07 12.16 18.35
CA ALA A 74 27.49 13.55 18.18
C ALA A 74 27.28 14.36 19.45
N GLU A 75 28.25 15.22 19.81
CA GLU A 75 28.29 15.97 21.05
C GLU A 75 27.02 16.81 21.32
N ASN A 76 26.45 17.41 20.25
CA ASN A 76 25.22 18.18 20.34
C ASN A 76 24.00 17.33 20.73
N LEU A 77 23.97 16.04 20.31
CA LEU A 77 22.88 15.11 20.69
C LEU A 77 23.05 14.63 22.12
N LEU A 78 24.29 14.33 22.55
CA LEU A 78 24.61 13.97 23.93
C LEU A 78 24.24 15.12 24.89
N LYS A 79 24.62 16.35 24.53
CA LYS A 79 24.26 17.55 25.31
C LYS A 79 22.73 17.70 25.39
N ARG A 80 22.03 17.59 24.27
CA ARG A 80 20.57 17.68 24.22
C ARG A 80 19.90 16.59 25.07
N ALA A 81 20.37 15.36 25.00
CA ALA A 81 19.87 14.26 25.80
C ALA A 81 20.05 14.53 27.31
N ALA A 82 21.21 15.06 27.69
CA ALA A 82 21.49 15.44 29.08
C ALA A 82 20.55 16.59 29.56
N GLU A 83 20.34 17.61 28.75
CA GLU A 83 19.43 18.74 29.06
C GLU A 83 17.97 18.27 29.22
N ILE A 84 17.53 17.30 28.44
CA ILE A 84 16.20 16.71 28.53
C ILE A 84 16.10 15.75 29.72
N GLY A 85 17.20 15.22 30.19
CA GLY A 85 17.23 14.22 31.26
C GLY A 85 17.00 12.80 30.77
N VAL A 86 17.43 12.49 29.53
CA VAL A 86 17.41 11.11 29.03
C VAL A 86 18.52 10.33 29.73
N ALA A 87 18.12 9.47 30.68
CA ALA A 87 19.08 8.62 31.39
C ALA A 87 19.76 7.65 30.41
N ASP A 88 21.07 7.47 30.60
CA ASP A 88 21.87 6.47 29.84
C ASP A 88 21.73 6.58 28.32
N TYR A 89 21.65 7.81 27.79
CA TYR A 89 21.59 8.02 26.35
C TYR A 89 22.85 7.49 25.67
N ALA A 90 22.67 6.46 24.84
CA ALA A 90 23.73 5.85 24.05
C ALA A 90 23.24 5.56 22.63
N PRO A 91 24.10 5.69 21.61
CA PRO A 91 23.74 5.27 20.25
C PRO A 91 23.30 3.81 20.20
N ALA A 92 22.14 3.55 19.58
CA ALA A 92 21.57 2.22 19.44
C ALA A 92 20.76 2.10 18.16
N ALA A 93 20.74 0.92 17.55
CA ALA A 93 19.87 0.58 16.43
C ALA A 93 18.54 0.03 16.93
N SER A 94 17.49 0.23 16.15
CA SER A 94 16.21 -0.45 16.33
C SER A 94 16.12 -1.68 15.42
N PRO A 95 15.44 -2.76 15.84
CA PRO A 95 15.21 -3.92 14.99
C PRO A 95 14.33 -3.52 13.81
N THR A 96 14.84 -3.63 12.59
CA THR A 96 14.19 -3.06 11.40
C THR A 96 14.06 -4.07 10.29
N ILE A 97 12.93 -4.02 9.57
CA ILE A 97 12.68 -4.73 8.30
C ILE A 97 12.39 -3.68 7.22
N PHE A 98 13.12 -3.74 6.10
CA PHE A 98 12.83 -2.88 4.96
C PHE A 98 11.86 -3.56 4.00
N TRP A 99 10.82 -2.82 3.63
CA TRP A 99 9.80 -3.21 2.67
C TRP A 99 9.84 -2.28 1.46
N ASP A 100 9.54 -2.80 0.28
CA ASP A 100 9.47 -2.03 -0.96
C ASP A 100 8.57 -2.70 -1.97
N LEU A 101 7.68 -1.95 -2.61
CA LEU A 101 6.80 -2.50 -3.63
C LEU A 101 7.58 -3.10 -4.82
N TYR A 102 8.71 -2.49 -5.15
CA TYR A 102 9.54 -2.88 -6.30
C TYR A 102 10.69 -3.83 -5.94
N GLY A 103 10.88 -4.16 -4.68
CA GLY A 103 11.92 -5.08 -4.20
C GLY A 103 13.36 -4.56 -4.29
N LYS A 104 13.56 -3.28 -4.58
CA LYS A 104 14.89 -2.67 -4.73
C LYS A 104 15.50 -2.28 -3.37
N LEU A 105 14.73 -1.56 -2.57
CA LEU A 105 15.16 -1.00 -1.28
C LEU A 105 14.74 -1.84 -0.07
N GLY A 106 13.94 -2.87 -0.27
CA GLY A 106 13.42 -3.74 0.78
C GLY A 106 12.88 -5.06 0.22
N HIS A 107 12.28 -5.87 1.08
CA HIS A 107 11.55 -7.05 0.65
C HIS A 107 10.30 -6.63 -0.11
N PRO A 108 9.98 -7.28 -1.24
CA PRO A 108 8.77 -6.96 -2.00
C PRO A 108 7.50 -7.14 -1.18
N VAL A 109 6.60 -6.19 -1.30
CA VAL A 109 5.27 -6.26 -0.71
C VAL A 109 4.25 -6.58 -1.78
N ARG A 110 3.50 -7.66 -1.59
CA ARG A 110 2.46 -8.09 -2.52
C ARG A 110 1.18 -8.47 -1.78
N THR A 111 0.08 -8.45 -2.53
CA THR A 111 -1.20 -9.06 -2.14
C THR A 111 -1.79 -9.78 -3.35
N THR A 112 -2.75 -10.68 -3.15
CA THR A 112 -3.46 -11.28 -4.27
C THR A 112 -4.70 -10.47 -4.64
N VAL A 113 -5.15 -10.61 -5.89
CA VAL A 113 -6.43 -10.02 -6.32
C VAL A 113 -7.59 -10.56 -5.47
N SER A 114 -7.55 -11.85 -5.13
CA SER A 114 -8.54 -12.49 -4.25
C SER A 114 -8.58 -11.87 -2.85
N GLU A 115 -7.42 -11.62 -2.21
CA GLU A 115 -7.35 -10.96 -0.90
C GLU A 115 -7.82 -9.51 -0.93
N MET A 116 -7.53 -8.79 -2.02
CA MET A 116 -8.04 -7.44 -2.21
C MET A 116 -9.58 -7.42 -2.26
N GLY A 117 -10.17 -8.41 -2.86
CA GLY A 117 -11.61 -8.56 -3.03
C GLY A 117 -12.28 -7.53 -3.96
N PRO A 118 -13.49 -7.81 -4.43
CA PRO A 118 -14.15 -6.98 -5.44
C PRO A 118 -14.52 -5.59 -4.94
N THR A 119 -14.96 -5.47 -3.69
CA THR A 119 -15.41 -4.20 -3.11
C THR A 119 -14.28 -3.17 -3.02
N LEU A 120 -13.10 -3.59 -2.54
CA LEU A 120 -11.95 -2.70 -2.41
C LEU A 120 -11.36 -2.39 -3.78
N LEU A 121 -11.24 -3.41 -4.62
CA LEU A 121 -10.74 -3.27 -5.99
C LEU A 121 -11.65 -2.34 -6.83
N ALA A 122 -12.98 -2.43 -6.72
CA ALA A 122 -13.91 -1.54 -7.41
C ALA A 122 -13.67 -0.07 -7.07
N ARG A 123 -13.38 0.24 -5.81
CA ARG A 123 -13.06 1.61 -5.36
C ARG A 123 -11.74 2.12 -5.92
N ILE A 124 -10.72 1.26 -5.92
CA ILE A 124 -9.41 1.54 -6.47
C ILE A 124 -9.49 1.83 -7.98
N LEU A 125 -10.29 1.04 -8.69
CA LEU A 125 -10.54 1.18 -10.12
C LEU A 125 -11.51 2.32 -10.45
N GLU A 126 -12.09 2.99 -9.44
CA GLU A 126 -13.08 4.07 -9.57
C GLU A 126 -14.31 3.64 -10.40
N LEU A 127 -14.79 2.44 -10.12
CA LEU A 127 -15.95 1.89 -10.81
C LEU A 127 -17.25 2.51 -10.27
N ASN A 128 -18.20 2.74 -11.17
CA ASN A 128 -19.57 3.07 -10.76
C ASN A 128 -20.31 1.81 -10.28
N ASP A 129 -21.52 1.99 -9.69
CA ASP A 129 -22.29 0.90 -9.11
C ASP A 129 -22.58 -0.26 -10.10
N THR A 130 -22.86 0.06 -11.37
CA THR A 130 -23.10 -0.95 -12.41
C THR A 130 -21.83 -1.75 -12.72
N GLN A 131 -20.69 -1.08 -12.80
CA GLN A 131 -19.40 -1.73 -13.05
C GLN A 131 -18.93 -2.53 -11.83
N SER A 132 -19.17 -2.02 -10.64
CA SER A 132 -18.88 -2.73 -9.38
C SER A 132 -19.69 -4.04 -9.30
N GLY A 133 -20.99 -4.00 -9.62
CA GLY A 133 -21.81 -5.21 -9.69
C GLY A 133 -21.32 -6.22 -10.74
N VAL A 134 -20.79 -5.76 -11.87
CA VAL A 134 -20.13 -6.67 -12.85
C VAL A 134 -18.85 -7.27 -12.28
N LEU A 135 -18.05 -6.49 -11.55
CA LEU A 135 -16.84 -7.00 -10.90
C LEU A 135 -17.19 -8.03 -9.81
N ASP A 136 -18.26 -7.83 -9.04
CA ASP A 136 -18.75 -8.81 -8.06
C ASP A 136 -19.10 -10.14 -8.74
N ILE A 137 -19.76 -10.08 -9.92
CA ILE A 137 -20.06 -11.27 -10.73
C ILE A 137 -18.78 -11.96 -11.19
N VAL A 138 -17.74 -11.20 -11.60
CA VAL A 138 -16.44 -11.76 -12.00
C VAL A 138 -15.81 -12.55 -10.87
N PHE A 139 -15.79 -12.02 -9.65
CA PHE A 139 -15.25 -12.73 -8.48
C PHE A 139 -16.08 -13.94 -8.10
N LYS A 140 -17.41 -13.81 -8.11
CA LYS A 140 -18.33 -14.94 -7.86
C LYS A 140 -18.12 -16.08 -8.87
N LEU A 141 -17.97 -15.74 -10.15
CA LEU A 141 -17.67 -16.72 -11.20
C LEU A 141 -16.31 -17.40 -10.98
N ALA A 142 -15.30 -16.65 -10.50
CA ALA A 142 -14.00 -17.23 -10.16
C ALA A 142 -14.15 -18.28 -9.07
N ASP A 143 -14.86 -17.96 -8.00
CA ASP A 143 -15.11 -18.87 -6.87
C ASP A 143 -15.87 -20.12 -7.32
N ASP A 144 -16.96 -19.95 -8.07
CA ASP A 144 -17.80 -21.06 -8.53
C ASP A 144 -17.07 -22.01 -9.49
N ARG A 145 -16.11 -21.49 -10.24
CA ARG A 145 -15.30 -22.28 -11.20
C ARG A 145 -13.95 -22.71 -10.65
N GLY A 146 -13.62 -22.38 -9.39
CA GLY A 146 -12.36 -22.71 -8.73
C GLY A 146 -11.14 -22.07 -9.40
N LEU A 147 -11.31 -20.83 -9.92
CA LEU A 147 -10.27 -20.07 -10.61
C LEU A 147 -9.62 -19.10 -9.61
N LEU A 148 -8.35 -19.32 -9.30
CA LEU A 148 -7.62 -18.46 -8.38
C LEU A 148 -7.28 -17.12 -9.08
N LEU A 149 -7.57 -16.01 -8.39
CA LEU A 149 -7.21 -14.66 -8.83
C LEU A 149 -6.00 -14.19 -8.01
N LEU A 150 -4.80 -14.51 -8.45
CA LEU A 150 -3.57 -14.21 -7.72
C LEU A 150 -2.95 -12.89 -8.17
N ASP A 151 -2.98 -12.61 -9.46
CA ASP A 151 -2.36 -11.43 -10.05
C ASP A 151 -3.27 -10.72 -11.07
N MET A 152 -2.73 -9.69 -11.72
CA MET A 152 -3.47 -8.88 -12.69
C MET A 152 -3.74 -9.63 -14.00
N ASP A 153 -2.91 -10.62 -14.36
CA ASP A 153 -3.11 -11.43 -15.56
C ASP A 153 -4.31 -12.37 -15.38
N ASP A 154 -4.50 -12.90 -14.18
CA ASP A 154 -5.68 -13.70 -13.81
C ASP A 154 -6.97 -12.91 -13.97
N LEU A 155 -7.00 -11.70 -13.40
CA LEU A 155 -8.17 -10.83 -13.51
C LEU A 155 -8.45 -10.46 -14.97
N ARG A 156 -7.44 -10.20 -15.77
CA ARG A 156 -7.59 -9.90 -17.21
C ARG A 156 -8.10 -11.10 -17.98
N ALA A 157 -7.56 -12.29 -17.70
CA ALA A 157 -8.00 -13.52 -18.36
C ALA A 157 -9.48 -13.81 -18.04
N LEU A 158 -9.87 -13.66 -16.78
CA LEU A 158 -11.25 -13.88 -16.37
C LEU A 158 -12.21 -12.82 -16.94
N LEU A 159 -11.82 -11.55 -17.01
CA LEU A 159 -12.60 -10.51 -17.70
C LEU A 159 -12.75 -10.80 -19.21
N GLY A 160 -11.75 -11.40 -19.82
CA GLY A 160 -11.83 -11.92 -21.19
C GLY A 160 -12.88 -13.00 -21.34
N LEU A 161 -12.85 -14.01 -20.47
CA LEU A 161 -13.85 -15.08 -20.43
C LEU A 161 -15.26 -14.53 -20.24
N VAL A 162 -15.45 -13.59 -19.29
CA VAL A 162 -16.75 -12.96 -19.04
C VAL A 162 -17.24 -12.17 -20.27
N ALA A 163 -16.35 -11.58 -21.05
CA ALA A 163 -16.72 -10.93 -22.32
C ALA A 163 -17.19 -11.95 -23.37
N GLU A 164 -16.53 -13.09 -23.46
CA GLU A 164 -16.85 -14.17 -24.41
C GLU A 164 -18.17 -14.87 -24.04
N GLU A 165 -18.33 -15.31 -22.79
CA GLU A 165 -19.50 -16.04 -22.28
C GLU A 165 -20.61 -15.12 -21.76
N ARG A 166 -20.58 -13.83 -22.08
CA ARG A 166 -21.44 -12.79 -21.50
C ARG A 166 -22.92 -13.14 -21.46
N LYS A 167 -23.47 -13.79 -22.51
CA LYS A 167 -24.90 -14.12 -22.61
C LYS A 167 -25.31 -15.14 -21.56
N ASP A 168 -24.49 -16.18 -21.41
CA ASP A 168 -24.76 -17.29 -20.51
C ASP A 168 -24.58 -16.82 -19.05
N ILE A 169 -23.50 -16.08 -18.78
CA ILE A 169 -23.25 -15.46 -17.47
C ILE A 169 -24.35 -14.47 -17.09
N SER A 170 -24.85 -13.66 -18.05
CA SER A 170 -25.95 -12.74 -17.77
C SER A 170 -27.26 -13.45 -17.41
N THR A 171 -27.48 -14.66 -17.91
CA THR A 171 -28.66 -15.47 -17.59
C THR A 171 -28.57 -16.04 -16.17
N GLU A 172 -27.37 -16.40 -15.71
CA GLU A 172 -27.15 -17.05 -14.42
C GLU A 172 -26.97 -16.05 -13.27
N TYR A 173 -26.16 -14.99 -13.48
CA TYR A 173 -25.72 -14.05 -12.42
C TYR A 173 -26.35 -12.67 -12.52
N GLY A 174 -27.04 -12.35 -13.60
CA GLY A 174 -27.59 -11.02 -13.86
C GLY A 174 -26.89 -10.29 -15.01
N LEU A 175 -27.44 -9.15 -15.41
CA LEU A 175 -27.05 -8.44 -16.62
C LEU A 175 -25.59 -7.97 -16.59
N VAL A 176 -24.78 -8.50 -17.49
CA VAL A 176 -23.40 -8.08 -17.73
C VAL A 176 -23.31 -7.37 -19.08
N SER A 177 -22.99 -6.07 -19.11
CA SER A 177 -22.88 -5.30 -20.34
C SER A 177 -21.44 -5.32 -20.90
N ALA A 178 -21.29 -5.39 -22.22
CA ALA A 178 -19.99 -5.28 -22.86
C ALA A 178 -19.29 -3.94 -22.54
N GLN A 179 -20.06 -2.88 -22.37
CA GLN A 179 -19.55 -1.55 -22.02
C GLN A 179 -18.93 -1.54 -20.62
N SER A 180 -19.57 -2.21 -19.64
CA SER A 180 -19.05 -2.32 -18.26
C SER A 180 -17.75 -3.12 -18.25
N ILE A 181 -17.71 -4.28 -18.93
CA ILE A 181 -16.50 -5.10 -19.03
C ILE A 181 -15.35 -4.28 -19.62
N ALA A 182 -15.57 -3.61 -20.75
CA ALA A 182 -14.55 -2.80 -21.40
C ALA A 182 -14.08 -1.62 -20.52
N ALA A 183 -14.95 -1.04 -19.69
CA ALA A 183 -14.57 -0.01 -18.74
C ALA A 183 -13.67 -0.57 -17.63
N ILE A 184 -14.04 -1.72 -17.04
CA ILE A 184 -13.23 -2.42 -16.03
C ILE A 184 -11.87 -2.79 -16.59
N GLN A 185 -11.81 -3.39 -17.78
CA GLN A 185 -10.56 -3.78 -18.45
C GLN A 185 -9.61 -2.58 -18.64
N ARG A 186 -10.13 -1.41 -19.03
CA ARG A 186 -9.30 -0.19 -19.15
C ARG A 186 -8.77 0.30 -17.81
N SER A 187 -9.58 0.25 -16.74
CA SER A 187 -9.14 0.64 -15.41
C SER A 187 -8.09 -0.34 -14.85
N VAL A 188 -8.28 -1.64 -15.07
CA VAL A 188 -7.29 -2.69 -14.72
C VAL A 188 -5.98 -2.48 -15.46
N LEU A 189 -6.02 -2.20 -16.77
CA LEU A 189 -4.82 -1.92 -17.56
C LEU A 189 -4.07 -0.69 -17.03
N ARG A 190 -4.79 0.37 -16.68
CA ARG A 190 -4.19 1.58 -16.12
C ARG A 190 -3.49 1.29 -14.78
N LEU A 191 -4.18 0.58 -13.86
CA LEU A 191 -3.58 0.19 -12.58
C LEU A 191 -2.33 -0.66 -12.76
N ALA A 192 -2.32 -1.58 -13.71
CA ALA A 192 -1.15 -2.40 -14.04
C ALA A 192 0.03 -1.55 -14.51
N GLN A 193 -0.21 -0.58 -15.41
CA GLN A 193 0.81 0.36 -15.91
C GLN A 193 1.36 1.27 -14.80
N ASP A 194 0.53 1.59 -13.82
CA ASP A 194 0.93 2.38 -12.65
C ASP A 194 1.79 1.58 -11.65
N GLY A 195 1.99 0.29 -11.86
CA GLY A 195 2.82 -0.59 -11.03
C GLY A 195 2.04 -1.67 -10.30
N GLY A 196 0.75 -1.83 -10.56
CA GLY A 196 -0.08 -2.90 -10.01
C GLY A 196 0.50 -4.29 -10.26
N GLU A 197 1.22 -4.49 -11.37
CA GLU A 197 1.90 -5.77 -11.67
C GLU A 197 2.97 -6.17 -10.63
N ASN A 198 3.54 -5.19 -9.89
CA ASN A 198 4.48 -5.48 -8.80
C ASN A 198 3.75 -5.72 -7.47
N PHE A 199 2.56 -5.15 -7.34
CA PHE A 199 1.78 -5.21 -6.10
C PHE A 199 0.89 -6.46 -6.02
N PHE A 200 0.32 -6.92 -7.14
CA PHE A 200 -0.51 -8.12 -7.15
C PHE A 200 0.32 -9.36 -7.50
N GLY A 201 0.26 -10.37 -6.64
CA GLY A 201 0.97 -11.63 -6.81
C GLY A 201 1.34 -12.30 -5.50
N GLU A 202 2.03 -13.42 -5.59
CA GLU A 202 2.50 -14.19 -4.44
C GLU A 202 4.04 -14.12 -4.27
N PRO A 203 4.55 -14.34 -3.05
CA PRO A 203 3.81 -14.50 -1.80
C PRO A 203 3.19 -13.18 -1.32
N ALA A 204 1.95 -13.25 -0.85
CA ALA A 204 1.29 -12.10 -0.23
C ALA A 204 1.92 -11.76 1.11
N LEU A 205 1.88 -10.47 1.50
CA LEU A 205 2.38 -10.01 2.78
C LEU A 205 1.52 -10.56 3.92
N GLU A 206 2.12 -11.28 4.85
CA GLU A 206 1.43 -11.74 6.06
C GLU A 206 1.47 -10.65 7.14
N LEU A 207 0.32 -10.36 7.73
CA LEU A 207 0.22 -9.41 8.83
C LEU A 207 1.10 -9.77 10.02
N ALA A 208 1.30 -11.07 10.27
CA ALA A 208 2.21 -11.54 11.31
C ALA A 208 3.63 -11.02 11.12
N ASP A 209 4.09 -10.80 9.88
CA ASP A 209 5.44 -10.33 9.60
C ASP A 209 5.62 -8.83 9.87
N ILE A 210 4.56 -8.02 9.76
CA ILE A 210 4.60 -6.61 10.17
C ILE A 210 4.32 -6.41 11.67
N MET A 211 3.78 -7.42 12.34
CA MET A 211 3.49 -7.40 13.77
C MET A 211 4.53 -8.13 14.61
N ARG A 212 5.70 -8.40 14.06
CA ARG A 212 6.76 -9.14 14.75
C ARG A 212 7.33 -8.38 15.95
N VAL A 213 7.67 -9.14 16.96
CA VAL A 213 8.50 -8.73 18.08
C VAL A 213 9.85 -9.46 17.96
N ASN A 214 10.94 -8.74 18.13
CA ASN A 214 12.27 -9.30 18.08
C ASN A 214 12.55 -10.20 19.31
N HIS A 215 13.58 -11.04 19.23
CA HIS A 215 13.96 -11.95 20.33
C HIS A 215 14.34 -11.24 21.65
N ASP A 216 14.76 -9.96 21.57
CA ASP A 216 15.04 -9.12 22.73
C ASP A 216 13.80 -8.44 23.33
N GLY A 217 12.60 -8.74 22.82
CA GLY A 217 11.34 -8.20 23.28
C GLY A 217 10.95 -6.84 22.66
N ARG A 218 11.81 -6.24 21.82
CA ARG A 218 11.49 -5.00 21.10
C ARG A 218 10.58 -5.28 19.90
N GLY A 219 9.64 -4.36 19.63
CA GLY A 219 8.81 -4.42 18.41
C GLY A 219 9.66 -4.17 17.16
N MET A 220 9.45 -4.95 16.10
CA MET A 220 10.11 -4.68 14.82
C MET A 220 9.58 -3.38 14.21
N ILE A 221 10.47 -2.61 13.60
CA ILE A 221 10.11 -1.42 12.82
C ILE A 221 10.15 -1.79 11.34
N GLY A 222 8.98 -1.97 10.73
CA GLY A 222 8.85 -2.13 9.28
C GLY A 222 8.93 -0.77 8.60
N ILE A 223 9.91 -0.55 7.73
CA ILE A 223 10.05 0.69 6.95
C ILE A 223 9.72 0.40 5.50
N LEU A 224 8.63 0.96 5.00
CA LEU A 224 8.25 0.91 3.59
C LEU A 224 8.95 2.03 2.83
N ALA A 225 9.81 1.69 1.88
CA ALA A 225 10.35 2.65 0.93
C ALA A 225 9.23 3.13 -0.01
N ALA A 226 8.82 4.38 0.15
CA ALA A 226 7.70 4.99 -0.58
C ALA A 226 8.14 6.08 -1.58
N ASP A 227 9.43 6.26 -1.82
CA ASP A 227 10.01 7.26 -2.73
C ASP A 227 9.49 7.15 -4.17
N GLN A 228 9.34 5.92 -4.68
CA GLN A 228 8.75 5.66 -5.99
C GLN A 228 7.20 5.67 -5.96
N LEU A 229 6.61 5.29 -4.84
CA LEU A 229 5.16 5.25 -4.66
C LEU A 229 4.52 6.65 -4.66
N VAL A 230 5.24 7.65 -4.13
CA VAL A 230 4.82 9.06 -4.17
C VAL A 230 4.52 9.55 -5.58
N LEU A 231 5.27 9.05 -6.57
CA LEU A 231 5.06 9.36 -7.99
C LEU A 231 3.83 8.64 -8.58
N LYS A 232 3.20 7.76 -7.80
CA LYS A 232 2.03 6.95 -8.14
C LYS A 232 0.98 7.05 -7.02
N PRO A 233 0.36 8.22 -6.80
CA PRO A 233 -0.49 8.48 -5.63
C PRO A 233 -1.63 7.47 -5.50
N LYS A 234 -2.21 7.04 -6.63
CA LYS A 234 -3.28 6.04 -6.66
C LYS A 234 -2.82 4.67 -6.15
N LEU A 235 -1.64 4.22 -6.56
CA LEU A 235 -1.06 2.96 -6.10
C LEU A 235 -0.69 3.03 -4.61
N TYR A 236 -0.13 4.16 -4.17
CA TYR A 236 0.22 4.39 -2.78
C TYR A 236 -1.00 4.35 -1.84
N SER A 237 -2.03 5.12 -2.17
CA SER A 237 -3.28 5.11 -1.39
C SER A 237 -4.00 3.76 -1.45
N THR A 238 -3.92 3.05 -2.58
CA THR A 238 -4.41 1.68 -2.74
C THR A 238 -3.74 0.72 -1.76
N PHE A 239 -2.41 0.71 -1.76
CA PHE A 239 -1.62 -0.12 -0.87
C PHE A 239 -1.98 0.12 0.60
N LEU A 240 -1.98 1.39 1.01
CA LEU A 240 -2.26 1.73 2.41
C LEU A 240 -3.70 1.40 2.82
N LEU A 241 -4.65 1.64 1.93
CA LEU A 241 -6.04 1.29 2.21
C LEU A 241 -6.21 -0.23 2.33
N TRP A 242 -5.59 -1.02 1.43
CA TRP A 242 -5.59 -2.46 1.53
C TRP A 242 -5.00 -2.91 2.88
N LEU A 243 -3.81 -2.44 3.23
CA LEU A 243 -3.14 -2.83 4.47
C LEU A 243 -3.96 -2.50 5.72
N LEU A 244 -4.53 -1.29 5.79
CA LEU A 244 -5.39 -0.89 6.90
C LEU A 244 -6.70 -1.69 6.95
N SER A 245 -7.27 -2.03 5.79
CA SER A 245 -8.49 -2.85 5.70
C SER A 245 -8.23 -4.28 6.12
N GLU A 246 -7.12 -4.85 5.69
CA GLU A 246 -6.68 -6.20 6.05
C GLU A 246 -6.49 -6.35 7.57
N LEU A 247 -5.84 -5.37 8.19
CA LEU A 247 -5.70 -5.32 9.64
C LEU A 247 -7.05 -5.20 10.34
N PHE A 248 -7.95 -4.39 9.80
CA PHE A 248 -9.27 -4.22 10.37
C PHE A 248 -10.09 -5.52 10.31
N GLU A 249 -9.95 -6.29 9.25
CA GLU A 249 -10.67 -7.56 9.07
C GLU A 249 -10.07 -8.69 9.90
N GLN A 250 -8.75 -8.85 9.89
CA GLN A 250 -8.09 -9.97 10.54
C GLN A 250 -7.92 -9.82 12.04
N LEU A 251 -7.72 -8.58 12.55
CA LEU A 251 -7.49 -8.40 13.98
C LEU A 251 -8.80 -8.50 14.77
N PRO A 252 -8.80 -9.26 15.88
CA PRO A 252 -9.95 -9.29 16.79
C PRO A 252 -10.10 -7.94 17.50
N GLU A 253 -11.32 -7.61 17.89
CA GLU A 253 -11.54 -6.49 18.81
C GLU A 253 -10.89 -6.78 20.15
N VAL A 254 -10.21 -5.76 20.67
CA VAL A 254 -9.53 -5.82 21.95
C VAL A 254 -10.01 -4.61 22.78
N GLY A 255 -10.25 -4.81 24.05
CA GLY A 255 -10.57 -3.70 24.95
C GLY A 255 -9.43 -2.68 25.08
N ASP A 256 -9.45 -1.92 26.15
CA ASP A 256 -8.34 -1.02 26.47
C ASP A 256 -7.11 -1.85 26.88
N LEU A 257 -6.08 -1.81 26.06
CA LEU A 257 -4.81 -2.49 26.27
C LEU A 257 -3.81 -1.55 26.96
N ASP A 258 -2.83 -2.11 27.67
CA ASP A 258 -1.73 -1.34 28.28
C ASP A 258 -0.79 -0.72 27.23
N LYS A 259 -0.78 -1.25 26.01
CA LYS A 259 -0.03 -0.74 24.85
C LYS A 259 -0.72 -1.15 23.53
N PRO A 260 -0.49 -0.44 22.42
CA PRO A 260 -0.97 -0.86 21.11
C PRO A 260 -0.42 -2.23 20.69
N LYS A 261 -1.16 -2.93 19.83
CA LYS A 261 -0.67 -4.12 19.13
C LYS A 261 0.25 -3.78 17.97
N LEU A 262 0.02 -2.64 17.33
CA LEU A 262 0.76 -2.13 16.19
C LEU A 262 0.56 -0.61 16.10
N VAL A 263 1.57 0.08 15.62
CA VAL A 263 1.48 1.51 15.30
C VAL A 263 1.86 1.74 13.84
N PHE A 264 1.00 2.46 13.11
CA PHE A 264 1.31 2.99 11.77
C PHE A 264 1.78 4.43 11.87
N ILE A 265 2.80 4.76 11.09
CA ILE A 265 3.28 6.14 10.91
C ILE A 265 3.31 6.43 9.40
N PHE A 266 2.54 7.41 8.98
CA PHE A 266 2.50 7.85 7.58
C PHE A 266 3.20 9.19 7.45
N ASP A 267 4.41 9.17 6.87
CA ASP A 267 5.10 10.40 6.50
C ASP A 267 4.46 11.01 5.25
N GLU A 268 4.53 12.33 5.14
CA GLU A 268 3.89 13.14 4.08
C GLU A 268 2.42 12.75 3.83
N ALA A 269 1.63 12.74 4.90
CA ALA A 269 0.25 12.22 4.90
C ALA A 269 -0.68 12.92 3.89
N HIS A 270 -0.35 14.16 3.45
CA HIS A 270 -1.09 14.84 2.39
C HIS A 270 -1.18 14.01 1.11
N LEU A 271 -0.17 13.19 0.81
CA LEU A 271 -0.16 12.32 -0.36
C LEU A 271 -1.24 11.23 -0.35
N LEU A 272 -1.82 10.94 0.82
CA LEU A 272 -2.95 10.00 0.95
C LEU A 272 -4.28 10.64 0.59
N PHE A 273 -4.35 11.97 0.68
CA PHE A 273 -5.61 12.72 0.58
C PHE A 273 -5.64 13.64 -0.64
N ASP A 274 -4.47 14.14 -1.07
CA ASP A 274 -4.35 14.94 -2.29
C ASP A 274 -4.68 14.06 -3.51
N ASP A 275 -5.55 14.54 -4.38
CA ASP A 275 -6.01 13.84 -5.59
C ASP A 275 -6.67 12.46 -5.35
N ALA A 276 -6.96 12.10 -4.09
CA ALA A 276 -7.65 10.85 -3.77
C ALA A 276 -9.15 10.96 -4.05
N PRO A 277 -9.78 9.92 -4.67
CA PRO A 277 -11.23 9.91 -4.84
C PRO A 277 -11.97 10.04 -3.50
N PRO A 278 -13.09 10.78 -3.43
CA PRO A 278 -13.84 10.98 -2.18
C PRO A 278 -14.24 9.66 -1.49
N SER A 279 -14.55 8.62 -2.26
CA SER A 279 -14.89 7.29 -1.74
C SER A 279 -13.71 6.62 -1.03
N LEU A 280 -12.48 6.86 -1.50
CA LEU A 280 -11.26 6.37 -0.89
C LEU A 280 -10.96 7.09 0.43
N VAL A 281 -11.07 8.43 0.44
CA VAL A 281 -10.90 9.26 1.65
C VAL A 281 -11.91 8.84 2.73
N GLN A 282 -13.18 8.65 2.37
CA GLN A 282 -14.22 8.17 3.30
C GLN A 282 -13.90 6.80 3.88
N ARG A 283 -13.31 5.89 3.10
CA ARG A 283 -12.93 4.57 3.60
C ARG A 283 -11.74 4.65 4.56
N ILE A 284 -10.72 5.46 4.24
CA ILE A 284 -9.60 5.71 5.16
C ILE A 284 -10.14 6.29 6.47
N GLU A 285 -11.03 7.27 6.41
CA GLU A 285 -11.68 7.85 7.59
C GLU A 285 -12.41 6.79 8.42
N GLN A 286 -13.20 5.94 7.78
CA GLN A 286 -13.92 4.86 8.46
C GLN A 286 -12.95 3.89 9.15
N VAL A 287 -11.91 3.46 8.43
CA VAL A 287 -10.93 2.51 8.98
C VAL A 287 -10.18 3.13 10.15
N VAL A 288 -9.67 4.35 10.02
CA VAL A 288 -8.95 5.06 11.11
C VAL A 288 -9.83 5.19 12.35
N ARG A 289 -11.13 5.50 12.18
CA ARG A 289 -12.07 5.58 13.31
C ARG A 289 -12.24 4.25 14.04
N LEU A 290 -12.28 3.15 13.32
CA LEU A 290 -12.63 1.83 13.86
C LEU A 290 -11.41 1.00 14.29
N ILE A 291 -10.26 1.19 13.66
CA ILE A 291 -9.07 0.34 13.87
C ILE A 291 -8.51 0.46 15.30
N ARG A 292 -8.86 1.53 15.99
CA ARG A 292 -8.54 1.71 17.39
C ARG A 292 -9.06 0.54 18.24
N SER A 293 -10.29 0.06 18.00
CA SER A 293 -10.87 -1.07 18.73
C SER A 293 -10.07 -2.38 18.53
N LYS A 294 -9.25 -2.44 17.50
CA LYS A 294 -8.32 -3.55 17.21
C LYS A 294 -6.94 -3.38 17.90
N GLY A 295 -6.75 -2.29 18.64
CA GLY A 295 -5.49 -1.98 19.33
C GLY A 295 -4.43 -1.36 18.41
N VAL A 296 -4.80 -0.80 17.28
CA VAL A 296 -3.87 -0.20 16.31
C VAL A 296 -3.88 1.33 16.44
N GLY A 297 -2.68 1.91 16.55
CA GLY A 297 -2.46 3.37 16.50
C GLY A 297 -2.09 3.83 15.10
N VAL A 298 -2.57 5.00 14.69
CA VAL A 298 -2.23 5.62 13.41
C VAL A 298 -1.72 7.03 13.65
N TYR A 299 -0.53 7.33 13.17
CA TYR A 299 0.11 8.65 13.29
C TYR A 299 0.37 9.20 11.89
N PHE A 300 -0.16 10.40 11.65
CA PHE A 300 0.08 11.12 10.40
C PHE A 300 1.15 12.18 10.60
N CYS A 301 2.07 12.28 9.64
CA CYS A 301 3.03 13.36 9.57
C CYS A 301 2.78 14.19 8.32
N SER A 302 2.66 15.52 8.45
CA SER A 302 2.46 16.41 7.32
C SER A 302 3.07 17.79 7.54
N GLN A 303 3.06 18.63 6.51
CA GLN A 303 3.58 19.99 6.62
C GLN A 303 2.59 20.89 7.35
N PHE A 304 1.29 20.71 7.10
CA PHE A 304 0.23 21.48 7.73
C PHE A 304 -0.79 20.55 8.39
N PRO A 305 -1.41 20.95 9.51
CA PRO A 305 -2.48 20.15 10.13
C PRO A 305 -3.69 19.96 9.22
N ASP A 306 -4.01 20.95 8.38
CA ASP A 306 -5.15 20.96 7.46
C ASP A 306 -4.92 20.15 6.17
N ASP A 307 -3.73 19.56 5.98
CA ASP A 307 -3.48 18.54 4.96
C ASP A 307 -4.24 17.23 5.28
N VAL A 308 -4.61 17.01 6.53
CA VAL A 308 -5.41 15.87 6.97
C VAL A 308 -6.88 16.27 7.06
N PRO A 309 -7.81 15.54 6.41
CA PRO A 309 -9.24 15.84 6.45
C PRO A 309 -9.76 16.03 7.88
N GLY A 310 -10.63 17.02 8.08
CA GLY A 310 -11.11 17.43 9.40
C GLY A 310 -11.73 16.31 10.24
N ASN A 311 -12.44 15.38 9.58
CA ASN A 311 -13.03 14.21 10.25
C ASN A 311 -11.97 13.26 10.82
N ILE A 312 -10.83 13.10 10.11
CA ILE A 312 -9.69 12.31 10.58
C ILE A 312 -8.95 13.10 11.66
N LEU A 313 -8.66 14.39 11.39
CA LEU A 313 -7.96 15.27 12.32
C LEU A 313 -8.61 15.28 13.72
N GLY A 314 -9.93 15.21 13.79
CA GLY A 314 -10.70 15.10 15.03
C GLY A 314 -10.47 13.81 15.82
N GLN A 315 -9.92 12.75 15.20
CA GLN A 315 -9.59 11.47 15.86
C GLN A 315 -8.16 11.43 16.42
N LEU A 316 -7.30 12.39 16.02
CA LEU A 316 -5.88 12.41 16.35
C LEU A 316 -5.67 13.06 17.72
N GLY A 317 -5.66 12.24 18.77
CA GLY A 317 -5.61 12.70 20.15
C GLY A 317 -4.22 13.16 20.61
N ASN A 318 -3.15 12.60 20.07
CA ASN A 318 -1.77 12.94 20.39
C ASN A 318 -1.20 13.89 19.34
N ARG A 319 -0.80 15.10 19.73
CA ARG A 319 -0.42 16.16 18.78
C ARG A 319 0.96 16.70 19.06
N VAL A 320 1.78 16.75 18.02
CA VAL A 320 3.11 17.37 18.00
C VAL A 320 3.15 18.35 16.84
N GLN A 321 3.28 19.63 17.12
CA GLN A 321 3.32 20.68 16.12
C GLN A 321 4.67 21.39 16.16
N HIS A 322 5.49 21.16 15.16
CA HIS A 322 6.73 21.90 14.92
C HIS A 322 6.46 23.26 14.31
N ALA A 323 7.49 24.07 14.15
CA ALA A 323 7.38 25.43 13.62
C ALA A 323 6.63 25.46 12.28
N LEU A 324 5.76 26.43 12.13
CA LEU A 324 5.18 26.86 10.87
C LEU A 324 5.76 28.21 10.46
N ARG A 325 6.10 28.38 9.20
CA ARG A 325 6.58 29.64 8.63
C ARG A 325 5.40 30.33 7.97
N ALA A 326 4.93 31.43 8.56
CA ALA A 326 3.72 32.12 8.11
C ALA A 326 4.01 33.18 7.05
N PHE A 327 4.52 32.78 5.88
CA PHE A 327 4.86 33.70 4.78
C PHE A 327 3.67 34.05 3.88
N THR A 328 2.66 33.18 3.83
CA THR A 328 1.49 33.34 2.98
C THR A 328 0.20 33.42 3.81
N PRO A 329 -0.92 33.96 3.25
CA PRO A 329 -2.22 33.92 3.92
C PRO A 329 -2.68 32.49 4.30
N ARG A 330 -2.31 31.47 3.49
CA ARG A 330 -2.57 30.07 3.80
C ARG A 330 -1.82 29.66 5.06
N ASP A 331 -0.52 29.99 5.16
CA ASP A 331 0.30 29.65 6.32
C ASP A 331 -0.21 30.32 7.59
N GLN A 332 -0.65 31.58 7.50
CA GLN A 332 -1.24 32.31 8.62
C GLN A 332 -2.54 31.65 9.11
N LYS A 333 -3.38 31.18 8.18
CA LYS A 333 -4.58 30.40 8.50
C LYS A 333 -4.20 29.10 9.18
N ALA A 334 -3.20 28.37 8.67
CA ALA A 334 -2.72 27.12 9.26
C ALA A 334 -2.18 27.33 10.68
N VAL A 335 -1.43 28.39 10.95
CA VAL A 335 -0.98 28.76 12.30
C VAL A 335 -2.16 28.99 13.25
N LYS A 336 -3.18 29.73 12.80
CA LYS A 336 -4.38 29.98 13.58
C LYS A 336 -5.13 28.68 13.86
N THR A 337 -5.37 27.88 12.84
CA THR A 337 -6.06 26.58 12.99
C THR A 337 -5.28 25.64 13.93
N ALA A 338 -3.96 25.57 13.80
CA ALA A 338 -3.13 24.77 14.70
C ALA A 338 -3.26 25.26 16.15
N ALA A 339 -3.21 26.57 16.37
CA ALA A 339 -3.34 27.16 17.71
C ALA A 339 -4.70 26.86 18.37
N GLU A 340 -5.78 26.89 17.58
CA GLU A 340 -7.15 26.64 18.06
C GLU A 340 -7.41 25.16 18.39
N THR A 341 -6.57 24.24 17.91
CA THR A 341 -6.75 22.78 18.13
C THR A 341 -6.08 22.24 19.39
N PHE A 342 -5.30 23.06 20.10
CA PHE A 342 -4.67 22.69 21.36
C PHE A 342 -5.50 23.05 22.58
N VAL A 343 -5.36 22.28 23.66
CA VAL A 343 -5.85 22.70 24.98
C VAL A 343 -5.01 23.90 25.42
N PRO A 344 -5.63 25.05 25.72
CA PRO A 344 -4.89 26.26 26.09
C PRO A 344 -3.98 26.06 27.31
N ASN A 345 -2.78 26.62 27.21
CA ASN A 345 -1.89 26.79 28.37
C ASN A 345 -1.85 28.29 28.70
N PRO A 346 -2.29 28.72 29.90
CA PRO A 346 -2.33 30.15 30.25
C PRO A 346 -0.97 30.85 30.21
N LYS A 347 0.12 30.08 30.26
CA LYS A 347 1.49 30.62 30.25
C LYS A 347 2.05 30.77 28.82
N LEU A 348 1.28 30.40 27.77
CA LEU A 348 1.81 30.25 26.43
C LEU A 348 0.88 30.85 25.38
N ASP A 349 1.40 31.81 24.62
CA ASP A 349 0.76 32.27 23.39
C ASP A 349 1.11 31.34 22.23
N VAL A 350 0.21 30.41 21.98
CA VAL A 350 0.44 29.30 21.02
C VAL A 350 0.75 29.81 19.62
N ALA A 351 0.00 30.79 19.11
CA ALA A 351 0.19 31.32 17.77
C ALA A 351 1.55 32.03 17.61
N LYS A 352 1.95 32.79 18.63
CA LYS A 352 3.24 33.48 18.65
C LYS A 352 4.39 32.48 18.74
N VAL A 353 4.32 31.55 19.68
CA VAL A 353 5.38 30.53 19.89
C VAL A 353 5.54 29.66 18.66
N LEU A 354 4.46 29.24 18.00
CA LEU A 354 4.48 28.39 16.84
C LEU A 354 5.34 28.97 15.67
N SER A 355 5.34 30.29 15.51
CA SER A 355 6.16 30.95 14.49
C SER A 355 7.62 31.13 14.91
N GLN A 356 7.94 30.98 16.19
CA GLN A 356 9.26 31.24 16.79
C GLN A 356 10.02 29.97 17.17
N LEU A 357 9.38 28.79 17.15
CA LEU A 357 10.02 27.52 17.48
C LEU A 357 11.33 27.30 16.69
N GLY A 358 12.35 26.86 17.40
CA GLY A 358 13.61 26.41 16.84
C GLY A 358 13.54 25.02 16.23
N THR A 359 14.59 24.60 15.54
CA THR A 359 14.72 23.23 15.02
C THR A 359 14.77 22.22 16.19
N GLY A 360 13.91 21.22 16.14
CA GLY A 360 13.77 20.22 17.18
C GLY A 360 12.96 20.69 18.40
N GLU A 361 12.31 21.83 18.32
CA GLU A 361 11.29 22.24 19.26
C GLU A 361 9.90 22.00 18.68
N ALA A 362 8.92 21.74 19.53
CA ALA A 362 7.55 21.55 19.13
C ALA A 362 6.57 21.97 20.23
N LEU A 363 5.36 22.30 19.84
CA LEU A 363 4.21 22.34 20.73
C LEU A 363 3.63 20.93 20.84
N VAL A 364 3.58 20.39 22.04
CA VAL A 364 3.13 19.01 22.29
C VAL A 364 1.94 19.01 23.21
N SER A 365 0.91 18.25 22.83
CA SER A 365 -0.25 17.92 23.66
C SER A 365 -0.58 16.45 23.45
N THR A 366 -0.33 15.64 24.47
CA THR A 366 -0.64 14.21 24.48
C THR A 366 -1.81 13.92 25.39
N LEU A 367 -2.46 12.80 25.16
CA LEU A 367 -3.53 12.34 26.04
C LEU A 367 -2.95 11.83 27.37
N GLN A 368 -3.57 12.27 28.43
CA GLN A 368 -3.29 11.85 29.82
C GLN A 368 -4.35 10.85 30.28
N ASP A 369 -4.31 10.48 31.56
CA ASP A 369 -5.28 9.59 32.18
C ASP A 369 -6.72 9.97 31.83
N LYS A 370 -7.53 8.96 31.56
CA LYS A 370 -8.94 9.09 31.07
C LYS A 370 -9.06 9.68 29.67
N GLY A 371 -7.95 9.79 28.90
CA GLY A 371 -7.98 10.32 27.53
C GLY A 371 -8.19 11.84 27.44
N VAL A 372 -7.87 12.58 28.50
CA VAL A 372 -7.94 14.06 28.52
C VAL A 372 -6.64 14.61 27.92
N PRO A 373 -6.67 15.48 26.91
CA PRO A 373 -5.47 16.11 26.39
C PRO A 373 -4.81 17.01 27.45
N MET A 374 -3.51 16.92 27.59
CA MET A 374 -2.76 17.86 28.46
C MET A 374 -2.74 19.26 27.83
N PRO A 375 -2.65 20.31 28.66
CA PRO A 375 -2.38 21.67 28.19
C PRO A 375 -1.09 21.66 27.34
N VAL A 376 -1.13 22.38 26.22
CA VAL A 376 -0.01 22.42 25.28
C VAL A 376 1.29 22.88 25.94
N GLN A 377 2.39 22.19 25.65
CA GLN A 377 3.73 22.50 26.15
C GLN A 377 4.69 22.83 25.01
N GLN A 378 5.44 23.92 25.14
CA GLN A 378 6.62 24.14 24.30
C GLN A 378 7.70 23.17 24.75
N THR A 379 8.06 22.24 23.87
CA THR A 379 8.86 21.06 24.20
C THR A 379 10.13 21.00 23.38
N MET A 380 11.24 20.76 24.03
CA MET A 380 12.49 20.34 23.41
C MET A 380 12.39 18.83 23.14
N ILE A 381 12.35 18.44 21.87
CA ILE A 381 12.17 17.04 21.46
C ILE A 381 13.43 16.23 21.77
N ALA A 382 13.24 15.04 22.33
CA ALA A 382 14.32 14.11 22.66
C ALA A 382 14.99 13.58 21.36
N PRO A 383 16.31 13.48 21.32
CA PRO A 383 17.00 12.90 20.19
C PRO A 383 16.77 11.39 20.15
N PRO A 384 16.61 10.78 18.96
CA PRO A 384 16.57 9.33 18.83
C PRO A 384 17.96 8.72 19.11
N HIS A 385 17.99 7.46 19.52
CA HIS A 385 19.25 6.72 19.73
C HIS A 385 19.87 6.23 18.42
N CYS A 386 19.07 6.08 17.39
CA CYS A 386 19.49 5.70 16.05
C CYS A 386 20.15 6.88 15.31
N ARG A 387 20.68 6.59 14.11
CA ARG A 387 21.24 7.61 13.24
C ARG A 387 20.13 8.44 12.57
N MET A 388 20.23 9.75 12.68
CA MET A 388 19.38 10.66 11.92
C MET A 388 19.85 10.73 10.46
N GLY A 389 18.89 10.59 9.52
CA GLY A 389 19.17 10.60 8.09
C GLY A 389 19.32 9.21 7.47
N PRO A 390 19.56 9.15 6.15
CA PRO A 390 19.54 7.90 5.41
C PRO A 390 20.75 6.99 5.72
N ILE A 391 20.55 5.70 5.50
CA ILE A 391 21.62 4.70 5.50
C ILE A 391 22.20 4.53 4.09
N THR A 392 23.41 3.98 4.02
CA THR A 392 24.04 3.60 2.76
C THR A 392 23.42 2.32 2.20
N ASP A 393 23.61 2.08 0.89
CA ASP A 393 23.15 0.84 0.25
C ASP A 393 23.79 -0.41 0.86
N ALA A 394 25.09 -0.33 1.27
CA ALA A 394 25.78 -1.42 1.94
C ALA A 394 25.17 -1.76 3.30
N GLU A 395 24.85 -0.75 4.12
CA GLU A 395 24.19 -0.94 5.41
C GLU A 395 22.76 -1.50 5.21
N ARG A 396 22.04 -1.02 4.21
CA ARG A 396 20.71 -1.53 3.86
C ARG A 396 20.78 -3.00 3.46
N ALA A 397 21.73 -3.38 2.63
CA ALA A 397 21.97 -4.76 2.22
C ALA A 397 22.29 -5.66 3.42
N GLN A 398 23.10 -5.18 4.37
CA GLN A 398 23.43 -5.91 5.60
C GLN A 398 22.18 -6.12 6.49
N VAL A 399 21.37 -5.09 6.70
CA VAL A 399 20.11 -5.19 7.46
C VAL A 399 19.16 -6.18 6.79
N ARG A 400 19.01 -6.10 5.45
CA ARG A 400 18.17 -7.01 4.69
C ARG A 400 18.66 -8.47 4.78
N ALA A 401 19.95 -8.71 4.72
CA ALA A 401 20.52 -10.05 4.87
C ALA A 401 20.28 -10.66 6.26
N GLY A 402 20.20 -9.82 7.31
CA GLY A 402 19.85 -10.22 8.67
C GLY A 402 18.35 -10.20 8.99
N SER A 403 17.50 -9.97 7.99
CA SER A 403 16.05 -9.81 8.19
C SER A 403 15.40 -11.11 8.72
N PRO A 404 14.52 -11.02 9.73
CA PRO A 404 13.83 -12.19 10.31
C PRO A 404 12.82 -12.83 9.36
N VAL A 405 12.46 -12.17 8.25
CA VAL A 405 11.62 -12.76 7.19
C VAL A 405 12.44 -13.52 6.15
N GLY A 406 13.77 -13.46 6.24
CA GLY A 406 14.69 -14.13 5.31
C GLY A 406 14.44 -13.69 3.87
N SER A 407 14.46 -14.66 2.95
CA SER A 407 14.19 -14.44 1.51
C SER A 407 12.74 -14.76 1.11
N ARG A 408 11.82 -14.91 2.07
CA ARG A 408 10.45 -15.36 1.83
C ARG A 408 9.74 -14.56 0.73
N TYR A 409 9.91 -13.25 0.73
CA TYR A 409 9.24 -12.33 -0.19
C TYR A 409 10.07 -11.99 -1.44
N ASP A 410 11.36 -12.36 -1.49
CA ASP A 410 12.28 -11.89 -2.52
C ASP A 410 12.01 -12.51 -3.89
N THR A 411 11.48 -13.72 -3.92
CA THR A 411 11.14 -14.42 -5.16
C THR A 411 9.61 -14.49 -5.31
N ALA A 412 9.12 -14.02 -6.45
CA ALA A 412 7.71 -14.20 -6.79
C ALA A 412 7.41 -15.68 -7.05
N ILE A 413 6.28 -16.15 -6.51
CA ILE A 413 5.76 -17.49 -6.74
C ILE A 413 4.72 -17.38 -7.86
N ASN A 414 4.90 -18.14 -8.93
CA ASN A 414 3.90 -18.27 -9.98
C ASN A 414 3.39 -19.71 -9.97
N ARG A 415 2.22 -19.93 -9.40
CA ARG A 415 1.52 -21.22 -9.43
C ARG A 415 0.38 -21.17 -10.43
N GLU A 416 -0.14 -22.34 -10.78
CA GLU A 416 -1.27 -22.45 -11.71
C GLU A 416 -2.49 -21.67 -11.15
N SER A 417 -2.99 -20.73 -11.93
CA SER A 417 -4.04 -19.79 -11.56
C SER A 417 -5.07 -19.63 -12.69
N ALA A 418 -5.97 -18.67 -12.61
CA ALA A 418 -7.01 -18.47 -13.61
C ALA A 418 -6.46 -18.30 -15.03
N ALA A 419 -5.37 -17.53 -15.20
CA ALA A 419 -4.79 -17.27 -16.52
C ALA A 419 -4.27 -18.56 -17.18
N GLU A 420 -3.50 -19.38 -16.44
CA GLU A 420 -2.95 -20.64 -16.95
C GLU A 420 -4.06 -21.65 -17.24
N LEU A 421 -5.02 -21.80 -16.34
CA LEU A 421 -6.15 -22.74 -16.52
C LEU A 421 -7.00 -22.37 -17.72
N LEU A 422 -7.31 -21.09 -17.92
CA LEU A 422 -8.09 -20.62 -19.05
C LEU A 422 -7.31 -20.75 -20.37
N ALA A 423 -6.01 -20.48 -20.37
CA ALA A 423 -5.17 -20.71 -21.55
C ALA A 423 -5.10 -22.19 -21.95
N GLN A 424 -4.97 -23.11 -20.98
CA GLN A 424 -4.98 -24.54 -21.23
C GLN A 424 -6.33 -25.03 -21.79
N ARG A 425 -7.45 -24.51 -21.25
CA ARG A 425 -8.80 -24.84 -21.78
C ARG A 425 -8.96 -24.37 -23.22
N ALA A 426 -8.51 -23.16 -23.53
CA ALA A 426 -8.54 -22.63 -24.89
C ALA A 426 -7.70 -23.49 -25.86
N GLN A 427 -6.49 -23.90 -25.47
CA GLN A 427 -5.65 -24.77 -26.27
C GLN A 427 -6.30 -26.13 -26.55
N LYS A 428 -6.86 -26.80 -25.52
CA LYS A 428 -7.56 -28.08 -25.68
C LYS A 428 -8.75 -27.97 -26.64
N THR A 429 -9.49 -26.87 -26.57
CA THR A 429 -10.61 -26.62 -27.48
C THR A 429 -10.16 -26.48 -28.92
N VAL A 430 -9.02 -25.80 -29.16
CA VAL A 430 -8.41 -25.67 -30.49
C VAL A 430 -7.93 -27.04 -31.05
N GLU A 431 -7.25 -27.82 -30.20
CA GLU A 431 -6.76 -29.16 -30.58
C GLU A 431 -7.92 -30.10 -30.90
N GLN A 432 -8.99 -30.08 -30.10
CA GLN A 432 -10.20 -30.87 -30.36
C GLN A 432 -10.94 -30.43 -31.64
N ALA A 433 -10.96 -29.14 -31.94
CA ALA A 433 -11.55 -28.64 -33.19
C ALA A 433 -10.70 -29.01 -34.45
N GLN A 434 -9.40 -29.21 -34.27
CA GLN A 434 -8.52 -29.61 -35.38
C GLN A 434 -8.44 -31.14 -35.58
N ALA A 435 -8.72 -31.93 -34.55
CA ALA A 435 -8.69 -33.38 -34.58
C ALA A 435 -9.65 -34.03 -35.60
N PRO A 436 -10.91 -33.57 -35.81
CA PRO A 436 -11.79 -34.10 -36.83
C PRO A 436 -11.32 -33.83 -38.26
N ALA A 437 -10.67 -32.68 -38.51
CA ALA A 437 -10.20 -32.30 -39.83
C ALA A 437 -8.98 -33.12 -40.31
N ALA A 438 -8.20 -33.68 -39.40
CA ALA A 438 -7.09 -34.58 -39.74
C ALA A 438 -7.58 -36.00 -40.07
N ARG A 439 -8.60 -36.48 -39.32
CA ARG A 439 -9.17 -37.83 -39.60
C ARG A 439 -10.00 -37.90 -40.90
N SER A 440 -10.65 -36.81 -41.28
CA SER A 440 -11.35 -36.73 -42.58
C SER A 440 -10.37 -36.63 -43.77
N ARG A 441 -9.20 -36.06 -43.59
CA ARG A 441 -8.18 -35.98 -44.66
C ARG A 441 -7.52 -37.31 -44.97
N GLU A 442 -7.32 -38.20 -44.02
CA GLU A 442 -6.78 -39.56 -44.24
C GLU A 442 -7.80 -40.49 -44.91
N GLN A 443 -9.12 -40.17 -44.83
CA GLN A 443 -10.18 -40.94 -45.52
C GLN A 443 -10.54 -40.39 -46.89
N ASP A 444 -10.32 -39.12 -47.20
CA ASP A 444 -10.65 -38.46 -48.47
C ASP A 444 -9.55 -38.56 -49.53
N GLU A 445 -8.30 -38.93 -49.17
CA GLU A 445 -7.26 -39.22 -50.16
C GLU A 445 -7.51 -40.53 -50.93
N ALA A 446 -8.60 -41.27 -50.59
CA ALA A 446 -8.99 -42.51 -51.28
C ALA A 446 -10.15 -42.32 -52.28
N GLN A 447 -10.72 -41.12 -52.48
CA GLN A 447 -11.75 -40.88 -53.52
C GLN A 447 -11.53 -39.56 -54.26
N GLU A 448 -11.24 -39.67 -55.54
CA GLU A 448 -11.05 -38.57 -56.48
C GLU A 448 -12.31 -37.66 -56.66
N GLY A 449 -12.04 -36.39 -56.89
CA GLY A 449 -12.84 -35.61 -57.84
C GLY A 449 -13.59 -34.39 -57.33
N GLY A 450 -13.05 -33.21 -57.55
CA GLY A 450 -13.81 -32.08 -58.06
C GLY A 450 -14.55 -31.14 -57.07
N PHE A 451 -14.78 -31.48 -55.80
CA PHE A 451 -15.57 -30.64 -54.90
C PHE A 451 -14.77 -29.87 -53.83
N GLY A 452 -13.48 -30.19 -53.72
CA GLY A 452 -12.62 -29.65 -52.64
C GLY A 452 -12.17 -28.19 -52.83
N GLN A 453 -12.22 -27.65 -54.04
CA GLN A 453 -11.70 -26.32 -54.34
C GLN A 453 -12.70 -25.21 -53.92
N ALA A 454 -14.00 -25.43 -54.08
CA ALA A 454 -15.05 -24.47 -53.76
C ALA A 454 -15.22 -24.29 -52.24
N ILE A 455 -14.96 -25.34 -51.44
CA ILE A 455 -15.05 -25.30 -49.99
C ILE A 455 -13.81 -24.60 -49.36
N LYS A 456 -12.62 -24.77 -49.97
CA LYS A 456 -11.40 -24.08 -49.52
C LYS A 456 -11.51 -22.56 -49.64
N ASP A 457 -12.11 -22.06 -50.71
CA ASP A 457 -12.29 -20.62 -50.93
C ASP A 457 -13.35 -19.99 -50.01
N ALA A 458 -14.33 -20.78 -49.58
CA ALA A 458 -15.38 -20.34 -48.65
C ALA A 458 -14.90 -20.28 -47.19
N ILE A 459 -13.97 -21.19 -46.78
CA ILE A 459 -13.49 -21.27 -45.39
C ILE A 459 -12.31 -20.32 -45.11
N PHE A 460 -11.44 -20.10 -46.09
CA PHE A 460 -10.20 -19.35 -45.88
C PHE A 460 -10.20 -17.92 -46.42
N GLY A 461 -11.27 -17.42 -47.01
CA GLY A 461 -11.39 -16.03 -47.46
C GLY A 461 -10.30 -15.62 -48.47
N THR A 462 -10.54 -14.56 -49.22
CA THR A 462 -9.70 -14.11 -50.35
C THR A 462 -8.24 -13.87 -49.93
N LYS A 463 -7.31 -14.07 -50.87
CA LYS A 463 -5.82 -13.94 -50.78
C LYS A 463 -5.26 -12.78 -49.94
N ARG A 464 -6.06 -11.75 -49.68
CA ARG A 464 -5.65 -10.56 -48.89
C ARG A 464 -5.59 -10.79 -47.38
N ARG A 465 -6.35 -11.79 -46.84
CA ARG A 465 -6.35 -12.15 -45.40
C ARG A 465 -5.24 -13.15 -45.06
N GLN A 466 -4.84 -14.02 -46.00
CA GLN A 466 -3.77 -15.00 -45.75
C GLN A 466 -2.41 -14.34 -45.50
N GLY A 467 -2.08 -13.25 -46.24
CA GLY A 467 -0.82 -12.53 -46.07
C GLY A 467 -0.66 -11.89 -44.71
N MET A 468 -1.77 -11.47 -44.05
CA MET A 468 -1.72 -10.82 -42.74
C MET A 468 -1.50 -11.85 -41.63
N ILE A 469 -2.13 -13.02 -41.70
CA ILE A 469 -2.00 -14.11 -40.72
C ILE A 469 -0.59 -14.72 -40.80
N GLU A 470 -0.03 -14.90 -42.01
CA GLU A 470 1.30 -15.47 -42.22
C GLU A 470 2.41 -14.50 -41.76
N THR A 471 2.20 -13.20 -41.94
CA THR A 471 3.14 -12.16 -41.48
C THR A 471 3.10 -12.04 -39.93
N MET A 472 1.93 -12.14 -39.32
CA MET A 472 1.79 -12.17 -37.85
C MET A 472 2.42 -13.44 -37.25
N ALA A 473 2.18 -14.61 -37.83
CA ALA A 473 2.76 -15.87 -37.35
C ALA A 473 4.30 -15.88 -37.44
N LYS A 474 4.88 -15.29 -38.49
CA LYS A 474 6.35 -15.19 -38.63
C LYS A 474 6.99 -14.15 -37.69
N GLN A 475 6.26 -13.09 -37.31
CA GLN A 475 6.73 -12.14 -36.31
C GLN A 475 6.63 -12.71 -34.87
N THR A 476 5.61 -13.51 -34.59
CA THR A 476 5.40 -14.08 -33.24
C THR A 476 6.44 -15.14 -32.88
N THR A 477 6.90 -15.94 -33.88
CA THR A 477 7.95 -16.96 -33.64
C THR A 477 9.34 -16.37 -33.35
N ARG A 478 9.58 -15.11 -33.64
CA ARG A 478 10.85 -14.42 -33.30
C ARG A 478 10.84 -13.73 -31.92
N THR A 479 9.68 -13.60 -31.27
CA THR A 479 9.52 -12.87 -30.01
C THR A 479 9.18 -13.78 -28.80
N VAL A 480 9.23 -15.10 -28.96
CA VAL A 480 8.98 -16.09 -27.92
C VAL A 480 10.15 -16.10 -26.94
N GLY A 481 10.07 -15.29 -25.93
CA GLY A 481 11.03 -15.16 -24.83
C GLY A 481 10.72 -14.00 -23.89
N THR A 482 9.72 -13.18 -24.18
CA THR A 482 9.35 -12.04 -23.34
C THR A 482 7.88 -12.12 -22.92
N LYS A 483 7.56 -11.63 -21.71
CA LYS A 483 6.18 -11.51 -21.19
C LYS A 483 5.17 -10.90 -22.18
N LEU A 484 5.64 -10.00 -23.08
CA LEU A 484 4.83 -9.39 -24.13
C LEU A 484 4.35 -10.39 -25.18
N GLY A 485 5.16 -11.38 -25.57
CA GLY A 485 4.79 -12.41 -26.56
C GLY A 485 3.61 -13.25 -26.07
N ASN A 486 3.60 -13.60 -24.81
CA ASN A 486 2.50 -14.36 -24.19
C ASN A 486 1.17 -13.56 -24.12
N GLN A 487 1.24 -12.25 -23.88
CA GLN A 487 0.06 -11.38 -23.88
C GLN A 487 -0.58 -11.24 -25.28
N ILE A 488 0.25 -11.13 -26.32
CA ILE A 488 -0.23 -11.01 -27.71
C ILE A 488 -0.90 -12.31 -28.16
N VAL A 489 -0.32 -13.47 -27.83
CA VAL A 489 -0.91 -14.78 -28.14
C VAL A 489 -2.25 -14.98 -27.42
N ARG A 490 -2.37 -14.56 -26.15
CA ARG A 490 -3.63 -14.62 -25.37
C ARG A 490 -4.71 -13.71 -25.96
N GLY A 491 -4.38 -12.49 -26.41
CA GLY A 491 -5.32 -11.57 -27.04
C GLY A 491 -5.80 -11.99 -28.44
N ILE A 492 -4.94 -12.66 -29.21
CA ILE A 492 -5.26 -13.10 -30.58
C ILE A 492 -6.13 -14.35 -30.56
N LEU A 493 -5.89 -15.30 -29.62
CA LEU A 493 -6.70 -16.51 -29.50
C LEU A 493 -8.15 -16.20 -29.09
N GLY A 494 -8.36 -15.26 -28.16
CA GLY A 494 -9.71 -14.80 -27.78
C GLY A 494 -10.50 -14.11 -28.92
N GLY A 495 -9.79 -13.40 -29.81
CA GLY A 495 -10.39 -12.70 -30.94
C GLY A 495 -10.73 -13.54 -32.17
N ILE A 496 -10.14 -14.72 -32.31
CA ILE A 496 -10.32 -15.57 -33.52
C ILE A 496 -11.50 -16.54 -33.38
N PHE A 497 -11.86 -16.94 -32.16
CA PHE A 497 -12.91 -17.95 -31.93
C PHE A 497 -14.27 -17.38 -31.47
N GLY A 498 -14.41 -16.06 -31.27
CA GLY A 498 -15.65 -15.39 -30.90
C GLY A 498 -16.63 -15.08 -32.03
N GLY A 499 -16.54 -15.73 -33.16
CA GLY A 499 -17.41 -15.45 -34.32
C GLY A 499 -18.09 -16.67 -34.90
N LYS A 500 -19.11 -17.19 -34.27
CA LYS A 500 -20.30 -17.77 -34.85
C LYS A 500 -21.10 -18.61 -33.86
N ARG A 501 -22.14 -18.03 -33.33
CA ARG A 501 -23.52 -18.54 -33.46
C ARG A 501 -24.49 -17.46 -33.02
#